data_653c595e57c77eb1f6b35d1aba328881
#
_entry.id   653c595e57c77eb1f6b35d1aba328881
#
_cell.length_a   1.000
_cell.length_b   1.000
_cell.length_c   1.000
_cell.angle_alpha   90.00
_cell.angle_beta   90.00
_cell.angle_gamma   90.00
#
_symmetry.space_group_name_H-M   'P 1'
#
loop_
_entity.id
_entity.type
_entity.pdbx_description
1 polymer ?
#
loop_
_entity_poly.entity_id
_entity_poly.type
_entity_poly.pdbx_seq_one_letter_code
_entity_poly.pdbx_strand_id
1 'polypeptide(L)'
;MLFSSVEFLCGFLPFTLMVYYLLPGRRLRNRFLLLASLFFYAWGEPLYVLLMLACIAGNYTFGLLAALFRRQDVKWLEKLGPWPARLNIVLMLAFNLGLLGVYKYAGFVVSNLNQSFGLQLEDPGLVLPIGISFFTFQGMSYVLDVFRGQAQARRNVLDVGLYVAFFPQLIAGPIVRYNTIAKEIDGRRENWRDFAAGVDLFIIGLGKKVLLANNFALIAEKIFDGATYDNPLEMAVAAAWIAAVAYTLQIYFDFSGYSDMALGLGRMFGFHFLPNFNYPYVARSVTDFWRRWHMSLSSWFRDYVYIPLGGNRLGLPRQIVNLFAVWLLTGLWHGANWTFVVWGLYYFCFLAVEKICREKLPKLAGLLGKIPLLGNLVTMLVVIIGWVIFRSADLSQAVQHIGLMFGVYGNPLTDEIFTFQMLENRVQLAVACVACLPLLPLLKHGLHRLHVVLGRGWVGVPLGVLRDCCLLLMLLLALAALAKGSYNPFIYFNF
;
A
#
# COMPACT_ATOMS: atom_id res chain seq x y z
N MET A 1 -4.32 -13.19 10.45
CA MET A 1 -5.60 -12.55 10.91
C MET A 1 -5.81 -11.28 10.08
N LEU A 2 -7.04 -10.97 9.64
CA LEU A 2 -7.37 -9.74 8.89
C LEU A 2 -8.01 -8.71 9.82
N PHE A 3 -7.78 -7.41 9.58
CA PHE A 3 -8.46 -6.35 10.37
C PHE A 3 -9.98 -6.33 10.19
N SER A 4 -10.47 -6.82 9.05
CA SER A 4 -11.89 -6.99 8.74
C SER A 4 -12.42 -8.39 9.07
N SER A 5 -11.79 -9.14 9.95
CA SER A 5 -12.31 -10.43 10.44
C SER A 5 -13.02 -10.29 11.79
N VAL A 6 -13.98 -11.15 12.06
CA VAL A 6 -14.72 -11.16 13.32
C VAL A 6 -13.80 -11.46 14.50
N GLU A 7 -12.84 -12.38 14.33
CA GLU A 7 -11.86 -12.74 15.34
C GLU A 7 -10.98 -11.54 15.73
N PHE A 8 -10.63 -10.70 14.75
CA PHE A 8 -9.88 -9.47 15.02
C PHE A 8 -10.75 -8.45 15.76
N LEU A 9 -11.94 -8.16 15.24
CA LEU A 9 -12.81 -7.09 15.73
C LEU A 9 -13.38 -7.37 17.13
N CYS A 10 -13.81 -8.61 17.37
CA CYS A 10 -14.48 -8.99 18.61
C CYS A 10 -13.56 -9.65 19.65
N GLY A 11 -12.44 -10.21 19.22
CA GLY A 11 -11.49 -10.91 20.10
C GLY A 11 -10.17 -10.17 20.27
N PHE A 12 -9.34 -10.19 19.23
CA PHE A 12 -7.95 -9.71 19.33
C PHE A 12 -7.82 -8.22 19.68
N LEU A 13 -8.55 -7.35 18.97
CA LEU A 13 -8.43 -5.91 19.15
C LEU A 13 -8.92 -5.44 20.55
N PRO A 14 -10.13 -5.82 21.03
CA PRO A 14 -10.59 -5.44 22.37
C PRO A 14 -9.67 -5.97 23.48
N PHE A 15 -9.23 -7.24 23.37
CA PHE A 15 -8.29 -7.83 24.31
C PHE A 15 -6.96 -7.09 24.33
N THR A 16 -6.39 -6.81 23.16
CA THR A 16 -5.10 -6.11 23.04
C THR A 16 -5.18 -4.69 23.60
N LEU A 17 -6.26 -3.94 23.32
CA LEU A 17 -6.47 -2.60 23.88
C LEU A 17 -6.62 -2.66 25.40
N MET A 18 -7.45 -3.56 25.92
CA MET A 18 -7.66 -3.71 27.36
C MET A 18 -6.35 -3.98 28.10
N VAL A 19 -5.59 -4.99 27.67
CA VAL A 19 -4.31 -5.35 28.29
C VAL A 19 -3.31 -4.20 28.17
N TYR A 20 -3.19 -3.60 26.98
CA TYR A 20 -2.27 -2.48 26.74
C TYR A 20 -2.47 -1.33 27.71
N TYR A 21 -3.72 -0.91 27.93
CA TYR A 21 -4.02 0.23 28.82
C TYR A 21 -3.94 -0.13 30.30
N LEU A 22 -4.11 -1.40 30.67
CA LEU A 22 -3.92 -1.89 32.05
C LEU A 22 -2.44 -2.00 32.42
N LEU A 23 -1.54 -2.21 31.47
CA LEU A 23 -0.12 -2.40 31.74
C LEU A 23 0.54 -1.09 32.20
N PRO A 24 1.33 -1.12 33.31
CA PRO A 24 2.08 0.03 33.78
C PRO A 24 3.36 0.23 32.97
N GLY A 25 3.65 1.46 32.59
CA GLY A 25 4.93 1.85 32.01
C GLY A 25 5.15 1.43 30.54
N ARG A 26 5.91 2.25 29.85
CA ARG A 26 6.15 2.16 28.40
C ARG A 26 6.85 0.86 27.98
N ARG A 27 7.83 0.42 28.73
CA ARG A 27 8.62 -0.78 28.41
C ARG A 27 7.75 -2.04 28.37
N LEU A 28 6.83 -2.18 29.33
CA LEU A 28 5.96 -3.34 29.40
C LEU A 28 4.91 -3.30 28.26
N ARG A 29 4.34 -2.12 27.99
CA ARG A 29 3.45 -1.89 26.85
C ARG A 29 4.10 -2.24 25.52
N ASN A 30 5.37 -1.85 25.31
CA ASN A 30 6.12 -2.17 24.09
C ASN A 30 6.34 -3.68 23.93
N ARG A 31 6.73 -4.36 25.02
CA ARG A 31 6.91 -5.83 25.00
C ARG A 31 5.61 -6.56 24.71
N PHE A 32 4.52 -6.12 25.33
CA PHE A 32 3.20 -6.67 25.06
C PHE A 32 2.77 -6.45 23.60
N LEU A 33 2.94 -5.25 23.05
CA LEU A 33 2.63 -4.98 21.65
C LEU A 33 3.46 -5.85 20.69
N LEU A 34 4.74 -6.09 21.00
CA LEU A 34 5.55 -7.03 20.21
C LEU A 34 4.98 -8.46 20.27
N LEU A 35 4.65 -8.96 21.47
CA LEU A 35 4.07 -10.29 21.62
C LEU A 35 2.72 -10.42 20.91
N ALA A 36 1.85 -9.42 21.08
CA ALA A 36 0.57 -9.36 20.38
C ALA A 36 0.75 -9.32 18.85
N SER A 37 1.76 -8.60 18.36
CA SER A 37 2.07 -8.53 16.93
C SER A 37 2.60 -9.85 16.37
N LEU A 38 3.47 -10.53 17.09
CA LEU A 38 3.96 -11.85 16.72
C LEU A 38 2.83 -12.89 16.74
N PHE A 39 1.93 -12.84 17.73
CA PHE A 39 0.74 -13.68 17.77
C PHE A 39 -0.20 -13.39 16.59
N PHE A 40 -0.47 -12.11 16.29
CA PHE A 40 -1.28 -11.70 15.14
C PHE A 40 -0.75 -12.28 13.83
N TYR A 41 0.58 -12.25 13.64
CA TYR A 41 1.23 -12.82 12.46
C TYR A 41 1.18 -14.34 12.45
N ALA A 42 1.55 -14.98 13.56
CA ALA A 42 1.56 -16.44 13.69
C ALA A 42 0.17 -17.08 13.53
N TRP A 43 -0.90 -16.34 13.82
CA TRP A 43 -2.29 -16.80 13.60
C TRP A 43 -2.57 -17.18 12.15
N GLY A 44 -2.00 -16.45 11.17
CA GLY A 44 -2.13 -16.74 9.73
C GLY A 44 -0.96 -17.52 9.17
N GLU A 45 0.23 -17.35 9.75
CA GLU A 45 1.52 -17.82 9.21
C GLU A 45 2.40 -18.42 10.32
N PRO A 46 2.02 -19.56 10.91
CA PRO A 46 2.68 -20.07 12.12
C PRO A 46 4.16 -20.41 11.93
N LEU A 47 4.56 -20.91 10.75
CA LEU A 47 5.97 -21.24 10.46
C LEU A 47 6.78 -20.00 10.05
N TYR A 48 6.17 -19.08 9.33
CA TYR A 48 6.85 -17.89 8.80
C TYR A 48 7.13 -16.82 9.86
N VAL A 49 6.55 -16.93 11.07
CA VAL A 49 6.99 -16.12 12.21
C VAL A 49 8.48 -16.30 12.51
N LEU A 50 9.03 -17.49 12.28
CA LEU A 50 10.46 -17.75 12.44
C LEU A 50 11.31 -16.98 11.42
N LEU A 51 10.82 -16.87 10.17
CA LEU A 51 11.46 -16.06 9.13
C LEU A 51 11.46 -14.57 9.51
N MET A 52 10.35 -14.08 10.05
CA MET A 52 10.27 -12.69 10.57
C MET A 52 11.24 -12.48 11.72
N LEU A 53 11.35 -13.40 12.66
CA LEU A 53 12.33 -13.33 13.77
C LEU A 53 13.76 -13.34 13.25
N ALA A 54 14.09 -14.17 12.24
CA ALA A 54 15.38 -14.16 11.58
C ALA A 54 15.66 -12.81 10.88
N CYS A 55 14.67 -12.23 10.20
CA CYS A 55 14.77 -10.90 9.59
C CYS A 55 15.03 -9.81 10.66
N ILE A 56 14.32 -9.84 11.78
CA ILE A 56 14.53 -8.92 12.93
C ILE A 56 15.95 -9.07 13.47
N ALA A 57 16.40 -10.29 13.76
CA ALA A 57 17.73 -10.55 14.31
C ALA A 57 18.84 -10.13 13.34
N GLY A 58 18.71 -10.45 12.06
CA GLY A 58 19.66 -10.05 11.03
C GLY A 58 19.76 -8.51 10.90
N ASN A 59 18.64 -7.82 10.74
CA ASN A 59 18.65 -6.36 10.62
C ASN A 59 19.08 -5.66 11.92
N TYR A 60 18.76 -6.21 13.09
CA TYR A 60 19.29 -5.71 14.36
C TYR A 60 20.83 -5.79 14.38
N THR A 61 21.40 -6.93 13.98
CA THR A 61 22.86 -7.13 13.93
C THR A 61 23.51 -6.18 12.92
N PHE A 62 22.97 -6.09 11.69
CA PHE A 62 23.46 -5.14 10.69
C PHE A 62 23.35 -3.67 11.14
N GLY A 63 22.30 -3.32 11.91
CA GLY A 63 22.14 -2.00 12.48
C GLY A 63 23.19 -1.67 13.54
N LEU A 64 23.52 -2.62 14.42
CA LEU A 64 24.62 -2.47 15.38
C LEU A 64 25.99 -2.32 14.70
N LEU A 65 26.25 -3.15 13.69
CA LEU A 65 27.49 -3.06 12.89
C LEU A 65 27.57 -1.74 12.13
N ALA A 66 26.47 -1.24 11.56
CA ALA A 66 26.42 0.06 10.90
C ALA A 66 26.75 1.20 11.87
N ALA A 67 26.25 1.15 13.11
CA ALA A 67 26.60 2.11 14.14
C ALA A 67 28.06 1.99 14.57
N LEU A 68 28.57 0.76 14.73
CA LEU A 68 29.97 0.51 15.09
C LEU A 68 30.92 1.07 14.02
N PHE A 69 30.69 0.76 12.75
CA PHE A 69 31.55 1.19 11.64
C PHE A 69 31.47 2.70 11.34
N ARG A 70 30.52 3.42 11.92
CA ARG A 70 30.47 4.90 11.88
C ARG A 70 31.27 5.56 12.99
N ARG A 71 31.74 4.81 13.98
CA ARG A 71 32.51 5.38 15.09
C ARG A 71 33.89 5.79 14.62
N GLN A 72 34.21 7.08 14.76
CA GLN A 72 35.51 7.64 14.44
C GLN A 72 36.52 7.55 15.62
N ASP A 73 36.05 7.20 16.82
CA ASP A 73 36.85 7.06 18.04
C ASP A 73 37.62 5.73 18.12
N VAL A 74 37.45 4.83 17.15
CA VAL A 74 38.03 3.49 17.15
C VAL A 74 39.19 3.40 16.15
N LYS A 75 40.43 3.54 16.61
CA LYS A 75 41.68 3.62 15.78
C LYS A 75 41.83 2.49 14.74
N TRP A 76 41.40 1.25 15.04
CA TRP A 76 41.54 0.15 14.08
C TRP A 76 40.51 0.26 12.93
N LEU A 77 39.34 0.86 13.17
CA LEU A 77 38.35 1.13 12.11
C LEU A 77 38.82 2.24 11.17
N GLU A 78 39.52 3.25 11.70
CA GLU A 78 40.10 4.32 10.89
C GLU A 78 41.10 3.78 9.86
N LYS A 79 41.92 2.78 10.23
CA LYS A 79 42.85 2.10 9.31
C LYS A 79 42.15 1.32 8.18
N LEU A 80 40.94 0.81 8.42
CA LEU A 80 40.17 0.04 7.42
C LEU A 80 39.36 0.96 6.47
N GLY A 81 39.26 2.25 6.79
CA GLY A 81 38.51 3.21 6.00
C GLY A 81 37.01 2.88 5.91
N PRO A 82 36.32 3.31 4.84
CA PRO A 82 34.86 3.12 4.70
C PRO A 82 34.46 1.70 4.25
N TRP A 83 35.42 0.81 3.97
CA TRP A 83 35.14 -0.50 3.40
C TRP A 83 34.24 -1.39 4.27
N PRO A 84 34.46 -1.56 5.59
CA PRO A 84 33.62 -2.42 6.43
C PRO A 84 32.17 -1.93 6.49
N ALA A 85 31.96 -0.62 6.54
CA ALA A 85 30.63 -0.03 6.53
C ALA A 85 29.89 -0.31 5.20
N ARG A 86 30.58 -0.20 4.06
CA ARG A 86 30.01 -0.54 2.74
C ARG A 86 29.69 -2.02 2.61
N LEU A 87 30.62 -2.90 3.05
CA LEU A 87 30.42 -4.35 3.05
C LEU A 87 29.20 -4.73 3.90
N ASN A 88 29.06 -4.14 5.09
CA ASN A 88 27.89 -4.37 5.95
C ASN A 88 26.57 -4.04 5.22
N ILE A 89 26.52 -2.93 4.47
CA ILE A 89 25.31 -2.57 3.68
C ILE A 89 25.08 -3.58 2.54
N VAL A 90 26.13 -4.01 1.85
CA VAL A 90 26.00 -5.02 0.77
C VAL A 90 25.49 -6.35 1.34
N LEU A 91 26.02 -6.82 2.47
CA LEU A 91 25.58 -8.05 3.14
C LEU A 91 24.12 -7.92 3.64
N MET A 92 23.77 -6.78 4.20
CA MET A 92 22.38 -6.49 4.62
C MET A 92 21.41 -6.51 3.44
N LEU A 93 21.77 -5.90 2.31
CA LEU A 93 20.97 -5.94 1.09
C LEU A 93 20.87 -7.37 0.54
N ALA A 94 21.99 -8.09 0.46
CA ALA A 94 22.01 -9.49 0.02
C ALA A 94 21.14 -10.39 0.91
N PHE A 95 21.17 -10.20 2.23
CA PHE A 95 20.33 -10.93 3.18
C PHE A 95 18.83 -10.64 2.94
N ASN A 96 18.42 -9.38 2.95
CA ASN A 96 16.99 -9.02 2.83
C ASN A 96 16.44 -9.29 1.43
N LEU A 97 17.18 -8.92 0.38
CA LEU A 97 16.76 -9.17 -1.01
C LEU A 97 16.89 -10.67 -1.36
N GLY A 98 17.82 -11.38 -0.76
CA GLY A 98 17.94 -12.83 -0.89
C GLY A 98 16.73 -13.56 -0.30
N LEU A 99 16.28 -13.18 0.91
CA LEU A 99 15.06 -13.73 1.50
C LEU A 99 13.86 -13.45 0.59
N LEU A 100 13.70 -12.20 0.15
CA LEU A 100 12.62 -11.84 -0.76
C LEU A 100 12.73 -12.57 -2.10
N GLY A 101 13.95 -12.70 -2.65
CA GLY A 101 14.23 -13.39 -3.89
C GLY A 101 13.87 -14.86 -3.86
N VAL A 102 14.24 -15.57 -2.80
CA VAL A 102 13.92 -16.99 -2.66
C VAL A 102 12.41 -17.22 -2.55
N TYR A 103 11.73 -16.56 -1.61
CA TYR A 103 10.31 -16.83 -1.38
C TYR A 103 9.38 -16.27 -2.45
N LYS A 104 9.76 -15.18 -3.11
CA LYS A 104 8.90 -14.52 -4.11
C LYS A 104 9.23 -14.92 -5.53
N TYR A 105 10.50 -15.20 -5.85
CA TYR A 105 10.94 -15.33 -7.24
C TYR A 105 11.43 -16.72 -7.66
N ALA A 106 11.67 -17.63 -6.73
CA ALA A 106 12.22 -18.94 -7.08
C ALA A 106 11.33 -19.71 -8.09
N GLY A 107 10.03 -19.82 -7.83
CA GLY A 107 9.08 -20.46 -8.75
C GLY A 107 9.00 -19.75 -10.11
N PHE A 108 8.99 -18.42 -10.13
CA PHE A 108 8.98 -17.62 -11.36
C PHE A 108 10.25 -17.87 -12.20
N VAL A 109 11.42 -17.90 -11.59
CA VAL A 109 12.69 -18.19 -12.28
C VAL A 109 12.67 -19.59 -12.85
N VAL A 110 12.28 -20.59 -12.06
CA VAL A 110 12.19 -22.01 -12.49
C VAL A 110 11.21 -22.14 -13.68
N SER A 111 10.03 -21.54 -13.60
CA SER A 111 9.04 -21.55 -14.68
C SER A 111 9.59 -20.94 -15.97
N ASN A 112 10.25 -19.78 -15.90
CA ASN A 112 10.84 -19.13 -17.08
C ASN A 112 12.01 -19.93 -17.66
N LEU A 113 12.86 -20.57 -16.82
CA LEU A 113 13.94 -21.44 -17.30
C LEU A 113 13.37 -22.68 -18.01
N ASN A 114 12.36 -23.32 -17.44
CA ASN A 114 11.68 -24.45 -18.06
C ASN A 114 11.08 -24.07 -19.43
N GLN A 115 10.39 -22.94 -19.47
CA GLN A 115 9.77 -22.48 -20.70
C GLN A 115 10.78 -22.07 -21.79
N SER A 116 11.87 -21.38 -21.41
CA SER A 116 12.84 -20.84 -22.36
C SER A 116 13.86 -21.85 -22.86
N PHE A 117 14.24 -22.81 -22.00
CA PHE A 117 15.33 -23.77 -22.27
C PHE A 117 14.86 -25.23 -22.31
N GLY A 118 13.55 -25.48 -22.14
CA GLY A 118 13.02 -26.85 -22.11
C GLY A 118 13.53 -27.68 -20.92
N LEU A 119 13.95 -27.02 -19.83
CA LEU A 119 14.41 -27.69 -18.63
C LEU A 119 13.20 -28.29 -17.88
N GLN A 120 13.41 -29.37 -17.14
CA GLN A 120 12.38 -30.01 -16.30
C GLN A 120 12.72 -29.82 -14.81
N LEU A 121 13.00 -28.57 -14.41
CA LEU A 121 13.28 -28.24 -13.02
C LEU A 121 11.97 -28.29 -12.24
N GLU A 122 12.01 -28.91 -11.07
CA GLU A 122 10.87 -28.97 -10.16
C GLU A 122 10.58 -27.60 -9.57
N ASP A 123 9.31 -27.23 -9.46
CA ASP A 123 8.89 -26.03 -8.74
C ASP A 123 9.27 -26.20 -7.27
N PRO A 124 9.99 -25.24 -6.67
CA PRO A 124 10.37 -25.32 -5.24
C PRO A 124 9.20 -25.31 -4.28
N GLY A 125 7.97 -25.08 -4.74
CA GLY A 125 6.74 -25.13 -3.93
C GLY A 125 6.73 -24.17 -2.75
N LEU A 126 7.48 -23.07 -2.82
CA LEU A 126 7.59 -22.09 -1.74
C LEU A 126 6.35 -21.17 -1.72
N VAL A 127 5.62 -21.19 -0.62
CA VAL A 127 4.52 -20.27 -0.40
C VAL A 127 5.08 -18.90 0.01
N LEU A 128 4.57 -17.83 -0.60
CA LEU A 128 4.99 -16.46 -0.29
C LEU A 128 4.51 -16.05 1.11
N PRO A 129 5.41 -15.78 2.07
CA PRO A 129 5.00 -15.34 3.40
C PRO A 129 4.29 -13.98 3.35
N ILE A 130 3.12 -13.89 3.96
CA ILE A 130 2.34 -12.65 3.99
C ILE A 130 3.17 -11.51 4.61
N GLY A 131 3.24 -10.37 3.91
CA GLY A 131 3.95 -9.18 4.39
C GLY A 131 5.48 -9.22 4.30
N ILE A 132 6.10 -10.27 3.69
CA ILE A 132 7.57 -10.35 3.56
C ILE A 132 8.16 -9.10 2.89
N SER A 133 7.50 -8.56 1.88
CA SER A 133 7.93 -7.33 1.19
C SER A 133 7.91 -6.11 2.10
N PHE A 134 6.99 -6.05 3.07
CA PHE A 134 6.87 -4.93 4.02
C PHE A 134 7.90 -5.02 5.12
N PHE A 135 8.02 -6.16 5.81
CA PHE A 135 8.95 -6.28 6.93
C PHE A 135 10.42 -6.28 6.49
N THR A 136 10.76 -6.76 5.28
CA THR A 136 12.11 -6.61 4.72
C THR A 136 12.44 -5.14 4.42
N PHE A 137 11.50 -4.38 3.83
CA PHE A 137 11.70 -2.95 3.58
C PHE A 137 11.84 -2.15 4.87
N GLN A 138 11.07 -2.49 5.90
CA GLN A 138 11.23 -1.88 7.24
C GLN A 138 12.60 -2.20 7.84
N GLY A 139 13.02 -3.46 7.81
CA GLY A 139 14.34 -3.89 8.28
C GLY A 139 15.47 -3.14 7.56
N MET A 140 15.42 -3.09 6.21
CA MET A 140 16.38 -2.32 5.42
C MET A 140 16.37 -0.84 5.78
N SER A 141 15.19 -0.22 5.97
CA SER A 141 15.07 1.19 6.38
C SER A 141 15.79 1.46 7.70
N TYR A 142 15.64 0.58 8.68
CA TYR A 142 16.32 0.71 9.97
C TYR A 142 17.84 0.77 9.79
N VAL A 143 18.42 -0.20 9.07
CA VAL A 143 19.87 -0.27 8.90
C VAL A 143 20.39 0.91 8.06
N LEU A 144 19.68 1.29 6.99
CA LEU A 144 20.05 2.42 6.14
C LEU A 144 19.97 3.77 6.86
N ASP A 145 18.93 3.97 7.71
CA ASP A 145 18.79 5.20 8.52
C ASP A 145 19.92 5.30 9.56
N VAL A 146 20.33 4.20 10.18
CA VAL A 146 21.47 4.15 11.09
C VAL A 146 22.77 4.42 10.33
N PHE A 147 22.99 3.77 9.19
CA PHE A 147 24.18 3.97 8.36
C PHE A 147 24.32 5.43 7.89
N ARG A 148 23.21 6.10 7.52
CA ARG A 148 23.19 7.51 7.12
C ARG A 148 23.27 8.49 8.29
N GLY A 149 23.17 8.03 9.55
CA GLY A 149 23.14 8.86 10.73
C GLY A 149 21.83 9.61 10.97
N GLN A 150 20.78 9.20 10.30
CA GLN A 150 19.46 9.76 10.47
C GLN A 150 18.73 9.18 11.70
N ALA A 151 19.23 8.05 12.21
CA ALA A 151 18.73 7.40 13.40
C ALA A 151 19.88 6.75 14.20
N GLN A 152 19.63 6.49 15.49
CA GLN A 152 20.55 5.76 16.36
C GLN A 152 20.22 4.28 16.33
N ALA A 153 21.25 3.42 16.37
CA ALA A 153 21.07 1.98 16.54
C ALA A 153 20.47 1.66 17.90
N ARG A 154 19.50 0.76 17.93
CA ARG A 154 18.90 0.27 19.18
C ARG A 154 19.80 -0.77 19.82
N ARG A 155 19.97 -0.65 21.14
CA ARG A 155 20.69 -1.67 21.93
C ARG A 155 19.80 -2.86 22.30
N ASN A 156 18.48 -2.68 22.26
CA ASN A 156 17.49 -3.70 22.62
C ASN A 156 16.84 -4.24 21.33
N VAL A 157 17.00 -5.52 21.08
CA VAL A 157 16.41 -6.22 19.92
C VAL A 157 14.88 -6.16 19.93
N LEU A 158 14.25 -6.12 21.10
CA LEU A 158 12.78 -6.04 21.22
C LEU A 158 12.20 -4.74 20.66
N ASP A 159 12.95 -3.64 20.69
CA ASP A 159 12.52 -2.36 20.12
C ASP A 159 12.56 -2.42 18.58
N VAL A 160 13.57 -3.08 18.01
CA VAL A 160 13.65 -3.35 16.56
C VAL A 160 12.56 -4.34 16.15
N GLY A 161 12.33 -5.37 16.98
CA GLY A 161 11.25 -6.32 16.80
C GLY A 161 9.88 -5.65 16.77
N LEU A 162 9.59 -4.78 17.73
CA LEU A 162 8.35 -4.00 17.75
C LEU A 162 8.21 -3.14 16.48
N TYR A 163 9.27 -2.47 16.05
CA TYR A 163 9.24 -1.68 14.84
C TYR A 163 8.91 -2.51 13.58
N VAL A 164 9.55 -3.65 13.43
CA VAL A 164 9.40 -4.50 12.23
C VAL A 164 8.09 -5.28 12.26
N ALA A 165 7.72 -5.85 13.41
CA ALA A 165 6.56 -6.74 13.54
C ALA A 165 5.25 -6.04 13.91
N PHE A 166 5.24 -4.73 14.15
CA PHE A 166 4.06 -4.03 14.68
C PHE A 166 2.82 -4.26 13.83
N PHE A 167 1.83 -4.97 14.36
CA PHE A 167 0.71 -5.53 13.62
C PHE A 167 -0.11 -4.51 12.80
N PRO A 168 -0.28 -3.22 13.22
CA PRO A 168 -1.04 -2.26 12.41
C PRO A 168 -0.39 -1.98 11.04
N GLN A 169 0.94 -2.05 10.92
CA GLN A 169 1.65 -1.75 9.68
C GLN A 169 2.14 -2.98 8.91
N LEU A 170 2.13 -4.17 9.56
CA LEU A 170 2.91 -5.34 9.15
C LEU A 170 2.51 -5.92 7.78
N ILE A 171 1.21 -6.08 7.50
CA ILE A 171 0.75 -6.82 6.31
C ILE A 171 0.70 -5.92 5.07
N ALA A 172 -0.04 -4.81 5.13
CA ALA A 172 -0.22 -3.85 4.05
C ALA A 172 -0.46 -2.42 4.58
N GLY A 173 0.03 -2.13 5.78
CA GLY A 173 0.02 -0.78 6.32
C GLY A 173 0.96 0.15 5.55
N PRO A 174 1.01 1.44 5.90
CA PRO A 174 2.03 2.33 5.36
C PRO A 174 3.43 1.78 5.64
N ILE A 175 4.35 1.84 4.68
CA ILE A 175 5.76 1.51 4.90
C ILE A 175 6.36 2.60 5.78
N VAL A 176 6.31 2.37 7.09
CA VAL A 176 6.79 3.35 8.08
C VAL A 176 8.30 3.27 8.15
N ARG A 177 8.98 4.40 8.01
CA ARG A 177 10.43 4.47 8.16
C ARG A 177 10.81 4.49 9.63
N TYR A 178 11.97 3.93 9.92
CA TYR A 178 12.44 3.85 11.31
C TYR A 178 12.60 5.22 11.95
N ASN A 179 13.17 6.21 11.26
CA ASN A 179 13.38 7.56 11.78
C ASN A 179 12.06 8.27 12.16
N THR A 180 10.95 7.92 11.54
CA THR A 180 9.61 8.49 11.83
C THR A 180 9.06 7.98 13.17
N ILE A 181 9.20 6.67 13.43
CA ILE A 181 8.59 6.02 14.60
C ILE A 181 9.55 5.89 15.80
N ALA A 182 10.85 6.01 15.56
CA ALA A 182 11.88 5.77 16.58
C ALA A 182 11.66 6.57 17.86
N LYS A 183 11.23 7.84 17.76
CA LYS A 183 10.94 8.71 18.90
C LYS A 183 9.68 8.28 19.65
N GLU A 184 8.69 7.75 18.94
CA GLU A 184 7.41 7.33 19.53
C GLU A 184 7.51 5.98 20.25
N ILE A 185 8.47 5.10 19.87
CA ILE A 185 8.75 3.88 20.63
C ILE A 185 9.07 4.22 22.08
N ASP A 186 9.87 5.28 22.32
CA ASP A 186 10.30 5.69 23.66
C ASP A 186 9.38 6.71 24.32
N GLY A 187 8.89 7.68 23.55
CA GLY A 187 8.34 8.93 24.06
C GLY A 187 6.88 9.22 23.70
N ARG A 188 6.14 8.28 23.05
CA ARG A 188 4.73 8.53 22.70
C ARG A 188 3.86 8.80 23.91
N ARG A 189 2.80 9.58 23.72
CA ARG A 189 1.79 9.87 24.73
C ARG A 189 0.44 9.50 24.19
N GLU A 190 -0.22 8.57 24.86
CA GLU A 190 -1.58 8.18 24.58
C GLU A 190 -2.53 9.24 25.17
N ASN A 191 -3.53 9.66 24.40
CA ASN A 191 -4.56 10.58 24.83
C ASN A 191 -5.91 10.24 24.19
N TRP A 192 -6.99 10.64 24.84
CA TRP A 192 -8.35 10.33 24.39
C TRP A 192 -8.70 10.94 23.02
N ARG A 193 -8.12 12.08 22.68
CA ARG A 193 -8.36 12.73 21.38
C ARG A 193 -7.79 11.91 20.23
N ASP A 194 -6.56 11.43 20.37
CA ASP A 194 -5.94 10.56 19.37
C ASP A 194 -6.62 9.19 19.33
N PHE A 195 -7.02 8.65 20.48
CA PHE A 195 -7.77 7.40 20.55
C PHE A 195 -9.10 7.52 19.78
N ALA A 196 -9.91 8.53 20.05
CA ALA A 196 -11.17 8.75 19.35
C ALA A 196 -10.98 8.97 17.85
N ALA A 197 -9.97 9.78 17.45
CA ALA A 197 -9.64 9.97 16.06
C ALA A 197 -9.13 8.66 15.39
N GLY A 198 -8.50 7.79 16.16
CA GLY A 198 -8.10 6.45 15.72
C GLY A 198 -9.29 5.53 15.45
N VAL A 199 -10.28 5.56 16.36
CA VAL A 199 -11.55 4.82 16.17
C VAL A 199 -12.30 5.31 14.93
N ASP A 200 -12.43 6.63 14.75
CA ASP A 200 -13.06 7.21 13.57
C ASP A 200 -12.41 6.70 12.26
N LEU A 201 -11.08 6.76 12.19
CA LEU A 201 -10.32 6.29 11.03
C LEU A 201 -10.48 4.79 10.80
N PHE A 202 -10.48 4.01 11.87
CA PHE A 202 -10.66 2.56 11.78
C PHE A 202 -12.04 2.20 11.22
N ILE A 203 -13.11 2.84 11.71
CA ILE A 203 -14.48 2.62 11.21
C ILE A 203 -14.60 3.03 9.74
N ILE A 204 -14.05 4.17 9.36
CA ILE A 204 -14.04 4.63 7.95
C ILE A 204 -13.28 3.62 7.06
N GLY A 205 -12.12 3.14 7.51
CA GLY A 205 -11.35 2.13 6.80
C GLY A 205 -12.10 0.81 6.65
N LEU A 206 -12.75 0.34 7.72
CA LEU A 206 -13.57 -0.85 7.71
C LEU A 206 -14.76 -0.71 6.74
N GLY A 207 -15.43 0.44 6.76
CA GLY A 207 -16.52 0.75 5.81
C GLY A 207 -16.05 0.74 4.35
N LYS A 208 -14.92 1.35 4.04
CA LYS A 208 -14.30 1.30 2.69
C LYS A 208 -14.05 -0.14 2.25
N LYS A 209 -13.48 -0.96 3.14
CA LYS A 209 -13.14 -2.36 2.85
C LYS A 209 -14.38 -3.22 2.65
N VAL A 210 -15.29 -3.21 3.63
CA VAL A 210 -16.40 -4.18 3.68
C VAL A 210 -17.56 -3.74 2.78
N LEU A 211 -17.92 -2.45 2.79
CA LEU A 211 -19.10 -1.97 2.08
C LEU A 211 -18.84 -1.58 0.62
N LEU A 212 -17.59 -1.23 0.26
CA LEU A 212 -17.25 -0.83 -1.11
C LEU A 212 -16.34 -1.84 -1.78
N ALA A 213 -15.12 -2.05 -1.26
CA ALA A 213 -14.11 -2.87 -1.95
C ALA A 213 -14.58 -4.30 -2.20
N ASN A 214 -15.20 -4.97 -1.21
CA ASN A 214 -15.68 -6.34 -1.36
C ASN A 214 -16.77 -6.48 -2.44
N ASN A 215 -17.66 -5.48 -2.57
CA ASN A 215 -18.70 -5.50 -3.62
C ASN A 215 -18.07 -5.32 -5.01
N PHE A 216 -17.11 -4.40 -5.17
CA PHE A 216 -16.41 -4.23 -6.44
C PHE A 216 -15.51 -5.42 -6.80
N ALA A 217 -14.99 -6.13 -5.79
CA ALA A 217 -14.27 -7.37 -6.01
C ALA A 217 -15.14 -8.42 -6.70
N LEU A 218 -16.38 -8.61 -6.25
CA LEU A 218 -17.32 -9.55 -6.86
C LEU A 218 -17.61 -9.22 -8.33
N ILE A 219 -17.74 -7.93 -8.67
CA ILE A 219 -17.98 -7.50 -10.07
C ILE A 219 -16.73 -7.79 -10.91
N ALA A 220 -15.56 -7.36 -10.42
CA ALA A 220 -14.31 -7.51 -11.15
C ALA A 220 -13.99 -8.99 -11.39
N GLU A 221 -14.05 -9.84 -10.37
CA GLU A 221 -13.73 -11.27 -10.48
C GLU A 221 -14.66 -12.01 -11.43
N LYS A 222 -15.98 -11.82 -11.29
CA LYS A 222 -16.95 -12.48 -12.16
C LYS A 222 -16.68 -12.23 -13.64
N ILE A 223 -16.24 -11.04 -14.00
CA ILE A 223 -16.03 -10.65 -15.39
C ILE A 223 -14.61 -10.97 -15.86
N PHE A 224 -13.56 -10.61 -15.07
CA PHE A 224 -12.18 -10.88 -15.48
C PHE A 224 -11.82 -12.37 -15.53
N ASP A 225 -12.36 -13.16 -14.60
CA ASP A 225 -12.03 -14.59 -14.50
C ASP A 225 -12.88 -15.46 -15.43
N GLY A 226 -13.69 -14.83 -16.31
CA GLY A 226 -14.45 -15.50 -17.37
C GLY A 226 -15.63 -16.33 -16.89
N ALA A 227 -15.96 -16.31 -15.58
CA ALA A 227 -17.06 -17.11 -15.03
C ALA A 227 -18.45 -16.71 -15.56
N THR A 228 -18.53 -15.58 -16.26
CA THR A 228 -19.79 -15.00 -16.74
C THR A 228 -20.01 -15.17 -18.24
N TYR A 229 -18.98 -15.49 -19.00
CA TYR A 229 -19.04 -15.67 -20.46
C TYR A 229 -18.47 -17.03 -20.85
N ASP A 230 -19.20 -17.79 -21.66
CA ASP A 230 -18.72 -19.06 -22.22
C ASP A 230 -17.50 -18.85 -23.12
N ASN A 231 -17.49 -17.74 -23.86
CA ASN A 231 -16.35 -17.28 -24.63
C ASN A 231 -16.01 -15.84 -24.20
N PRO A 232 -14.83 -15.60 -23.59
CA PRO A 232 -14.42 -14.24 -23.18
C PRO A 232 -14.43 -13.20 -24.31
N LEU A 233 -14.25 -13.61 -25.59
CA LEU A 233 -14.27 -12.70 -26.73
C LEU A 233 -15.65 -12.15 -27.08
N GLU A 234 -16.73 -12.74 -26.53
CA GLU A 234 -18.11 -12.28 -26.73
C GLU A 234 -18.51 -11.17 -25.75
N MET A 235 -17.68 -10.88 -24.78
CA MET A 235 -17.91 -9.85 -23.77
C MET A 235 -18.14 -8.49 -24.44
N ALA A 236 -19.24 -7.81 -24.05
CA ALA A 236 -19.52 -6.45 -24.54
C ALA A 236 -18.47 -5.42 -24.11
N VAL A 237 -18.27 -4.38 -24.93
CA VAL A 237 -17.35 -3.28 -24.63
C VAL A 237 -17.65 -2.66 -23.27
N ALA A 238 -18.91 -2.38 -22.98
CA ALA A 238 -19.33 -1.78 -21.71
C ALA A 238 -19.12 -2.72 -20.51
N ALA A 239 -19.23 -4.06 -20.72
CA ALA A 239 -18.94 -5.04 -19.68
C ALA A 239 -17.43 -5.11 -19.35
N ALA A 240 -16.57 -5.02 -20.37
CA ALA A 240 -15.13 -4.93 -20.17
C ALA A 240 -14.73 -3.65 -19.41
N TRP A 241 -15.37 -2.51 -19.74
CA TRP A 241 -15.14 -1.26 -19.01
C TRP A 241 -15.62 -1.30 -17.56
N ILE A 242 -16.82 -1.87 -17.29
CA ILE A 242 -17.32 -1.94 -15.91
C ILE A 242 -16.44 -2.84 -15.04
N ALA A 243 -15.87 -3.93 -15.58
CA ALA A 243 -14.90 -4.76 -14.90
C ALA A 243 -13.63 -3.97 -14.53
N ALA A 244 -13.06 -3.23 -15.49
CA ALA A 244 -11.87 -2.41 -15.29
C ALA A 244 -12.12 -1.28 -14.27
N VAL A 245 -13.28 -0.63 -14.31
CA VAL A 245 -13.69 0.40 -13.34
C VAL A 245 -13.94 -0.22 -11.96
N ALA A 246 -14.62 -1.38 -11.89
CA ALA A 246 -14.85 -2.09 -10.64
C ALA A 246 -13.52 -2.46 -9.97
N TYR A 247 -12.56 -3.00 -10.72
CA TYR A 247 -11.22 -3.27 -10.17
C TYR A 247 -10.49 -2.00 -9.74
N THR A 248 -10.61 -0.92 -10.50
CA THR A 248 -10.06 0.40 -10.14
C THR A 248 -10.60 0.90 -8.80
N LEU A 249 -11.91 0.73 -8.55
CA LEU A 249 -12.53 1.08 -7.27
C LEU A 249 -12.17 0.09 -6.17
N GLN A 250 -12.15 -1.22 -6.47
CA GLN A 250 -11.74 -2.27 -5.56
C GLN A 250 -10.35 -2.01 -4.99
N ILE A 251 -9.32 -1.87 -5.83
CA ILE A 251 -7.93 -1.70 -5.38
C ILE A 251 -7.76 -0.43 -4.55
N TYR A 252 -8.48 0.65 -4.87
CA TYR A 252 -8.43 1.88 -4.08
C TYR A 252 -9.09 1.73 -2.72
N PHE A 253 -10.32 1.23 -2.67
CA PHE A 253 -11.04 1.13 -1.40
C PHE A 253 -10.51 0.01 -0.52
N ASP A 254 -10.02 -1.09 -1.09
CA ASP A 254 -9.36 -2.17 -0.36
C ASP A 254 -8.09 -1.67 0.33
N PHE A 255 -7.19 -1.09 -0.45
CA PHE A 255 -5.90 -0.66 0.08
C PHE A 255 -5.99 0.62 0.92
N SER A 256 -6.78 1.62 0.50
CA SER A 256 -6.98 2.82 1.34
C SER A 256 -7.75 2.50 2.62
N GLY A 257 -8.70 1.56 2.57
CA GLY A 257 -9.43 1.08 3.74
C GLY A 257 -8.51 0.40 4.75
N TYR A 258 -7.65 -0.52 4.28
CA TYR A 258 -6.64 -1.14 5.14
C TYR A 258 -5.67 -0.11 5.73
N SER A 259 -5.21 0.83 4.91
CA SER A 259 -4.33 1.91 5.34
C SER A 259 -4.98 2.79 6.43
N ASP A 260 -6.26 3.16 6.27
CA ASP A 260 -6.99 3.95 7.26
C ASP A 260 -7.17 3.17 8.57
N MET A 261 -7.49 1.85 8.50
CA MET A 261 -7.54 1.00 9.69
C MET A 261 -6.17 0.94 10.38
N ALA A 262 -5.08 0.80 9.64
CA ALA A 262 -3.71 0.80 10.16
C ALA A 262 -3.34 2.11 10.86
N LEU A 263 -3.66 3.26 10.24
CA LEU A 263 -3.47 4.58 10.84
C LEU A 263 -4.30 4.75 12.11
N GLY A 264 -5.56 4.27 12.07
CA GLY A 264 -6.47 4.28 13.22
C GLY A 264 -5.92 3.49 14.40
N LEU A 265 -5.50 2.25 14.15
CA LEU A 265 -4.86 1.38 15.16
C LEU A 265 -3.58 2.00 15.71
N GLY A 266 -2.72 2.55 14.83
CA GLY A 266 -1.53 3.27 15.28
C GLY A 266 -1.88 4.35 16.29
N ARG A 267 -2.86 5.23 16.00
CA ARG A 267 -3.31 6.31 16.89
C ARG A 267 -3.88 5.80 18.20
N MET A 268 -4.62 4.69 18.19
CA MET A 268 -5.15 4.09 19.42
C MET A 268 -4.03 3.67 20.38
N PHE A 269 -2.85 3.31 19.86
CA PHE A 269 -1.65 2.97 20.64
C PHE A 269 -0.66 4.14 20.80
N GLY A 270 -1.03 5.35 20.37
CA GLY A 270 -0.20 6.55 20.46
C GLY A 270 0.90 6.68 19.40
N PHE A 271 0.80 5.94 18.28
CA PHE A 271 1.70 6.03 17.13
C PHE A 271 1.05 6.81 15.98
N HIS A 272 1.83 7.66 15.29
CA HIS A 272 1.35 8.51 14.21
C HIS A 272 2.03 8.15 12.88
N PHE A 273 1.34 7.34 12.09
CA PHE A 273 1.80 6.99 10.75
C PHE A 273 1.42 8.08 9.74
N LEU A 274 2.23 8.20 8.69
CA LEU A 274 1.92 9.12 7.60
C LEU A 274 0.80 8.52 6.72
N PRO A 275 -0.09 9.38 6.17
CA PRO A 275 -1.15 8.92 5.27
C PRO A 275 -0.55 8.27 4.02
N ASN A 276 -1.23 7.26 3.49
CA ASN A 276 -0.79 6.51 2.32
C ASN A 276 -1.54 6.90 1.04
N PHE A 277 -2.70 7.53 1.17
CA PHE A 277 -3.56 7.99 0.07
C PHE A 277 -4.06 9.42 0.28
N ASN A 278 -4.20 10.17 -0.82
CA ASN A 278 -4.76 11.52 -0.83
C ASN A 278 -5.63 11.76 -2.08
N TYR A 279 -6.82 11.12 -2.12
CA TYR A 279 -7.76 11.23 -3.24
C TYR A 279 -7.08 11.10 -4.62
N PRO A 280 -6.50 9.94 -4.94
CA PRO A 280 -5.65 9.78 -6.12
C PRO A 280 -6.41 9.95 -7.44
N TYR A 281 -7.70 9.65 -7.49
CA TYR A 281 -8.50 9.68 -8.71
C TYR A 281 -8.95 11.08 -9.16
N VAL A 282 -8.64 12.11 -8.38
CA VAL A 282 -8.76 13.52 -8.84
C VAL A 282 -7.46 14.07 -9.45
N ALA A 283 -6.43 13.24 -9.59
CA ALA A 283 -5.15 13.65 -10.16
C ALA A 283 -5.30 14.13 -11.61
N ARG A 284 -4.47 15.10 -11.98
CA ARG A 284 -4.51 15.75 -13.31
C ARG A 284 -3.30 15.37 -14.17
N SER A 285 -2.45 14.52 -13.69
CA SER A 285 -1.29 13.95 -14.40
C SER A 285 -0.88 12.64 -13.73
N VAL A 286 -0.15 11.78 -14.44
CA VAL A 286 0.38 10.52 -13.87
C VAL A 286 1.35 10.80 -12.72
N THR A 287 2.14 11.86 -12.83
CA THR A 287 3.00 12.33 -11.71
C THR A 287 2.18 12.74 -10.48
N ASP A 288 1.06 13.46 -10.65
CA ASP A 288 0.17 13.85 -9.53
C ASP A 288 -0.52 12.63 -8.92
N PHE A 289 -0.93 11.66 -9.75
CA PHE A 289 -1.51 10.40 -9.29
C PHE A 289 -0.56 9.67 -8.33
N TRP A 290 0.70 9.44 -8.70
CA TRP A 290 1.68 8.74 -7.87
C TRP A 290 2.14 9.53 -6.63
N ARG A 291 1.91 10.83 -6.58
CA ARG A 291 2.09 11.64 -5.36
C ARG A 291 0.95 11.47 -4.37
N ARG A 292 -0.17 10.91 -4.81
CA ARG A 292 -1.40 10.71 -4.02
C ARG A 292 -1.69 9.24 -3.73
N TRP A 293 -1.11 8.33 -4.51
CA TRP A 293 -1.24 6.87 -4.41
C TRP A 293 -0.02 6.26 -3.74
N HIS A 294 -0.26 5.38 -2.74
CA HIS A 294 0.79 4.62 -2.05
C HIS A 294 2.02 5.47 -1.68
N MET A 295 1.74 6.60 -0.98
CA MET A 295 2.72 7.66 -0.72
C MET A 295 3.93 7.15 0.08
N SER A 296 3.71 6.15 0.95
CA SER A 296 4.78 5.54 1.75
C SER A 296 5.79 4.78 0.87
N LEU A 297 5.32 3.96 -0.08
CA LEU A 297 6.19 3.25 -1.03
C LEU A 297 6.93 4.23 -1.94
N SER A 298 6.21 5.19 -2.53
CA SER A 298 6.79 6.21 -3.41
C SER A 298 7.89 6.99 -2.72
N SER A 299 7.67 7.36 -1.44
CA SER A 299 8.67 8.07 -0.64
C SER A 299 9.84 7.15 -0.25
N TRP A 300 9.60 5.85 -0.03
CA TRP A 300 10.66 4.88 0.24
C TRP A 300 11.61 4.74 -0.97
N PHE A 301 11.06 4.48 -2.16
CA PHE A 301 11.87 4.39 -3.38
C PHE A 301 12.59 5.70 -3.70
N ARG A 302 11.94 6.85 -3.48
CA ARG A 302 12.60 8.16 -3.64
C ARG A 302 13.83 8.28 -2.77
N ASP A 303 13.73 7.96 -1.48
CA ASP A 303 14.77 8.28 -0.50
C ASP A 303 15.86 7.21 -0.45
N TYR A 304 15.53 5.94 -0.72
CA TYR A 304 16.50 4.86 -0.64
C TYR A 304 17.04 4.40 -2.00
N VAL A 305 16.38 4.74 -3.10
CA VAL A 305 16.84 4.38 -4.46
C VAL A 305 17.09 5.61 -5.33
N TYR A 306 16.07 6.45 -5.58
CA TYR A 306 16.16 7.55 -6.53
C TYR A 306 17.23 8.60 -6.15
N ILE A 307 17.22 9.06 -4.90
CA ILE A 307 18.17 10.06 -4.41
C ILE A 307 19.60 9.52 -4.40
N PRO A 308 19.90 8.30 -3.90
CA PRO A 308 21.24 7.72 -3.99
C PRO A 308 21.79 7.52 -5.41
N LEU A 309 20.91 7.26 -6.39
CA LEU A 309 21.31 7.18 -7.81
C LEU A 309 21.61 8.54 -8.45
N GLY A 310 21.53 9.64 -7.69
CA GLY A 310 21.81 11.03 -8.12
C GLY A 310 20.58 11.94 -8.16
N GLY A 311 19.38 11.39 -8.04
CA GLY A 311 18.12 12.17 -7.99
C GLY A 311 17.96 13.09 -9.20
N ASN A 312 17.66 14.37 -8.95
CA ASN A 312 17.51 15.41 -9.98
C ASN A 312 18.79 16.21 -10.30
N ARG A 313 19.94 15.84 -9.72
CA ARG A 313 21.15 16.68 -9.73
C ARG A 313 21.99 16.54 -11.01
N LEU A 314 21.83 15.44 -11.76
CA LEU A 314 22.75 15.05 -12.84
C LEU A 314 22.12 15.20 -14.25
N GLY A 315 21.17 16.15 -14.42
CA GLY A 315 20.52 16.43 -15.71
C GLY A 315 19.45 15.43 -16.10
N LEU A 316 18.68 15.77 -17.17
CA LEU A 316 17.50 15.00 -17.61
C LEU A 316 17.82 13.54 -17.99
N PRO A 317 18.89 13.21 -18.76
CA PRO A 317 19.15 11.82 -19.13
C PRO A 317 19.33 10.91 -17.91
N ARG A 318 20.10 11.36 -16.91
CA ARG A 318 20.31 10.60 -15.67
C ARG A 318 19.01 10.45 -14.87
N GLN A 319 18.18 11.49 -14.86
CA GLN A 319 16.88 11.43 -14.19
C GLN A 319 15.95 10.38 -14.84
N ILE A 320 15.98 10.24 -16.17
CA ILE A 320 15.21 9.21 -16.88
C ILE A 320 15.72 7.81 -16.51
N VAL A 321 17.06 7.60 -16.47
CA VAL A 321 17.65 6.33 -16.03
C VAL A 321 17.27 6.01 -14.59
N ASN A 322 17.33 6.98 -13.68
CA ASN A 322 16.93 6.81 -12.29
C ASN A 322 15.43 6.46 -12.17
N LEU A 323 14.59 7.09 -12.99
CA LEU A 323 13.15 6.82 -13.04
C LEU A 323 12.88 5.40 -13.57
N PHE A 324 13.59 4.98 -14.63
CA PHE A 324 13.53 3.62 -15.15
C PHE A 324 13.87 2.58 -14.06
N ALA A 325 15.00 2.78 -13.37
CA ALA A 325 15.42 1.88 -12.29
C ALA A 325 14.37 1.77 -11.17
N VAL A 326 13.80 2.92 -10.73
CA VAL A 326 12.78 2.94 -9.69
C VAL A 326 11.52 2.18 -10.15
N TRP A 327 11.03 2.42 -11.37
CA TRP A 327 9.79 1.82 -11.82
C TRP A 327 9.93 0.33 -12.16
N LEU A 328 11.09 -0.08 -12.68
CA LEU A 328 11.41 -1.49 -12.87
C LEU A 328 11.43 -2.23 -11.51
N LEU A 329 12.12 -1.66 -10.52
CA LEU A 329 12.14 -2.22 -9.16
C LEU A 329 10.77 -2.19 -8.48
N THR A 330 9.94 -1.18 -8.76
CA THR A 330 8.56 -1.11 -8.24
C THR A 330 7.70 -2.22 -8.85
N GLY A 331 7.80 -2.47 -10.15
CA GLY A 331 7.12 -3.60 -10.79
C GLY A 331 7.57 -4.94 -10.21
N LEU A 332 8.88 -5.17 -10.13
CA LEU A 332 9.45 -6.36 -9.50
C LEU A 332 9.00 -6.50 -8.03
N TRP A 333 8.91 -5.43 -7.27
CA TRP A 333 8.47 -5.49 -5.87
C TRP A 333 7.02 -5.96 -5.73
N HIS A 334 6.14 -5.62 -6.67
CA HIS A 334 4.74 -6.03 -6.62
C HIS A 334 4.55 -7.53 -6.81
N GLY A 335 5.21 -8.16 -7.78
CA GLY A 335 4.99 -9.59 -7.98
C GLY A 335 5.97 -10.24 -8.93
N ALA A 336 6.06 -11.56 -8.85
CA ALA A 336 6.84 -12.42 -9.72
C ALA A 336 6.02 -12.83 -10.95
N ASN A 337 5.63 -11.85 -11.77
CA ASN A 337 4.93 -12.04 -13.02
C ASN A 337 5.33 -10.95 -14.02
N TRP A 338 5.32 -11.28 -15.29
CA TRP A 338 5.62 -10.34 -16.39
C TRP A 338 4.63 -9.18 -16.45
N THR A 339 3.39 -9.37 -16.03
CA THR A 339 2.39 -8.29 -15.95
C THR A 339 2.84 -7.16 -15.04
N PHE A 340 3.45 -7.45 -13.89
CA PHE A 340 3.99 -6.42 -12.98
C PHE A 340 5.22 -5.72 -13.54
N VAL A 341 6.09 -6.45 -14.27
CA VAL A 341 7.25 -5.84 -14.94
C VAL A 341 6.78 -4.86 -16.02
N VAL A 342 5.84 -5.29 -16.87
CA VAL A 342 5.26 -4.45 -17.94
C VAL A 342 4.49 -3.28 -17.34
N TRP A 343 3.74 -3.49 -16.25
CA TRP A 343 3.07 -2.42 -15.52
C TRP A 343 4.04 -1.34 -15.01
N GLY A 344 5.16 -1.76 -14.44
CA GLY A 344 6.22 -0.81 -14.02
C GLY A 344 6.79 -0.02 -15.21
N LEU A 345 7.10 -0.70 -16.31
CA LEU A 345 7.60 -0.06 -17.53
C LEU A 345 6.56 0.86 -18.18
N TYR A 346 5.29 0.50 -18.14
CA TYR A 346 4.17 1.31 -18.60
C TYR A 346 4.16 2.67 -17.88
N TYR A 347 4.18 2.67 -16.55
CA TYR A 347 4.22 3.93 -15.80
C TYR A 347 5.53 4.69 -15.95
N PHE A 348 6.66 4.00 -16.08
CA PHE A 348 7.93 4.64 -16.44
C PHE A 348 7.78 5.45 -17.72
N CYS A 349 7.20 4.89 -18.79
CA CYS A 349 7.02 5.56 -20.07
C CYS A 349 6.20 6.86 -19.93
N PHE A 350 5.04 6.81 -19.26
CA PHE A 350 4.22 8.00 -19.06
C PHE A 350 4.92 9.08 -18.23
N LEU A 351 5.58 8.69 -17.15
CA LEU A 351 6.31 9.62 -16.29
C LEU A 351 7.54 10.23 -16.99
N ALA A 352 8.23 9.46 -17.80
CA ALA A 352 9.33 9.94 -18.62
C ALA A 352 8.84 10.96 -19.66
N VAL A 353 7.74 10.65 -20.37
CA VAL A 353 7.10 11.56 -21.32
C VAL A 353 6.64 12.85 -20.61
N GLU A 354 5.91 12.76 -19.50
CA GLU A 354 5.50 13.95 -18.74
C GLU A 354 6.71 14.81 -18.32
N LYS A 355 7.78 14.16 -17.90
CA LYS A 355 8.99 14.87 -17.48
C LYS A 355 9.68 15.57 -18.65
N ILE A 356 9.85 14.88 -19.78
CA ILE A 356 10.45 15.43 -21.01
C ILE A 356 9.59 16.59 -21.52
N CYS A 357 8.25 16.41 -21.58
CA CYS A 357 7.33 17.46 -22.03
C CYS A 357 7.41 18.69 -21.13
N ARG A 358 7.48 18.50 -19.83
CA ARG A 358 7.59 19.62 -18.87
C ARG A 358 8.90 20.40 -19.04
N GLU A 359 10.01 19.71 -19.35
CA GLU A 359 11.32 20.33 -19.47
C GLU A 359 11.59 20.89 -20.87
N LYS A 360 11.21 20.16 -21.94
CA LYS A 360 11.49 20.53 -23.32
C LYS A 360 10.36 21.32 -24.01
N LEU A 361 9.12 21.15 -23.54
CA LEU A 361 7.92 21.76 -24.14
C LEU A 361 7.06 22.46 -23.06
N PRO A 362 7.63 23.41 -22.29
CA PRO A 362 6.93 24.01 -21.12
C PRO A 362 5.64 24.75 -21.52
N LYS A 363 5.60 25.34 -22.73
CA LYS A 363 4.38 26.00 -23.24
C LYS A 363 3.23 25.02 -23.46
N LEU A 364 3.49 23.83 -24.04
CA LEU A 364 2.52 22.78 -24.25
C LEU A 364 2.05 22.19 -22.92
N ALA A 365 2.98 21.88 -22.03
CA ALA A 365 2.67 21.40 -20.69
C ALA A 365 1.82 22.40 -19.89
N GLY A 366 2.10 23.70 -20.02
CA GLY A 366 1.30 24.76 -19.41
C GLY A 366 -0.10 24.89 -20.01
N LEU A 367 -0.25 24.69 -21.33
CA LEU A 367 -1.57 24.72 -22.00
C LEU A 367 -2.44 23.53 -21.54
N LEU A 368 -1.90 22.32 -21.52
CA LEU A 368 -2.59 21.13 -21.02
C LEU A 368 -2.99 21.27 -19.54
N GLY A 369 -2.16 21.93 -18.73
CA GLY A 369 -2.45 22.22 -17.33
C GLY A 369 -3.63 23.17 -17.11
N LYS A 370 -4.01 23.96 -18.12
CA LYS A 370 -5.17 24.89 -18.06
C LYS A 370 -6.52 24.19 -18.24
N ILE A 371 -6.54 22.92 -18.69
CA ILE A 371 -7.74 22.13 -18.88
C ILE A 371 -7.77 20.98 -17.86
N PRO A 372 -8.12 21.26 -16.59
CA PRO A 372 -7.98 20.30 -15.52
C PRO A 372 -8.82 19.03 -15.69
N LEU A 373 -10.00 19.16 -16.32
CA LEU A 373 -10.87 18.02 -16.59
C LEU A 373 -10.24 17.06 -17.61
N LEU A 374 -9.69 17.60 -18.72
CA LEU A 374 -9.00 16.78 -19.72
C LEU A 374 -7.79 16.06 -19.11
N GLY A 375 -6.99 16.78 -18.31
CA GLY A 375 -5.87 16.18 -17.60
C GLY A 375 -6.28 15.05 -16.68
N ASN A 376 -7.41 15.19 -15.96
CA ASN A 376 -7.95 14.14 -15.13
C ASN A 376 -8.45 12.94 -15.96
N LEU A 377 -9.23 13.17 -17.01
CA LEU A 377 -9.76 12.10 -17.87
C LEU A 377 -8.63 11.27 -18.51
N VAL A 378 -7.61 11.92 -19.07
CA VAL A 378 -6.44 11.24 -19.64
C VAL A 378 -5.69 10.47 -18.56
N THR A 379 -5.49 11.07 -17.38
CA THR A 379 -4.82 10.37 -16.27
C THR A 379 -5.61 9.15 -15.82
N MET A 380 -6.93 9.27 -15.70
CA MET A 380 -7.78 8.13 -15.31
C MET A 380 -7.79 7.03 -16.35
N LEU A 381 -7.79 7.36 -17.65
CA LEU A 381 -7.66 6.37 -18.72
C LEU A 381 -6.34 5.59 -18.58
N VAL A 382 -5.22 6.30 -18.40
CA VAL A 382 -3.91 5.67 -18.18
C VAL A 382 -3.93 4.80 -16.92
N VAL A 383 -4.55 5.26 -15.84
CA VAL A 383 -4.61 4.52 -14.58
C VAL A 383 -5.48 3.27 -14.71
N ILE A 384 -6.65 3.34 -15.34
CA ILE A 384 -7.54 2.19 -15.53
C ILE A 384 -6.85 1.12 -16.39
N ILE A 385 -6.23 1.49 -17.51
CA ILE A 385 -5.47 0.54 -18.35
C ILE A 385 -4.30 -0.06 -17.54
N GLY A 386 -3.59 0.74 -16.75
CA GLY A 386 -2.54 0.26 -15.87
C GLY A 386 -3.06 -0.77 -14.86
N TRP A 387 -4.26 -0.58 -14.31
CA TRP A 387 -4.88 -1.55 -13.39
C TRP A 387 -5.35 -2.83 -14.10
N VAL A 388 -5.76 -2.76 -15.37
CA VAL A 388 -6.04 -3.97 -16.17
C VAL A 388 -4.77 -4.81 -16.33
N ILE A 389 -3.64 -4.19 -16.69
CA ILE A 389 -2.35 -4.90 -16.78
C ILE A 389 -1.97 -5.53 -15.44
N PHE A 390 -2.16 -4.80 -14.35
CA PHE A 390 -1.82 -5.24 -13.00
C PHE A 390 -2.68 -6.43 -12.52
N ARG A 391 -3.98 -6.46 -12.88
CA ARG A 391 -4.94 -7.49 -12.46
C ARG A 391 -4.79 -8.78 -13.24
N SER A 392 -4.38 -8.68 -14.50
CA SER A 392 -4.37 -9.82 -15.42
C SER A 392 -3.40 -10.91 -14.99
N ALA A 393 -3.80 -12.15 -15.15
CA ALA A 393 -2.99 -13.33 -14.81
C ALA A 393 -1.72 -13.40 -15.67
N ASP A 394 -1.82 -13.00 -16.94
CA ASP A 394 -0.71 -12.93 -17.88
C ASP A 394 -0.89 -11.76 -18.88
N LEU A 395 0.13 -11.54 -19.72
CA LEU A 395 0.12 -10.45 -20.72
C LEU A 395 -0.90 -10.68 -21.82
N SER A 396 -1.21 -11.93 -22.16
CA SER A 396 -2.21 -12.26 -23.18
C SER A 396 -3.59 -11.82 -22.72
N GLN A 397 -3.97 -12.17 -21.49
CA GLN A 397 -5.23 -11.73 -20.89
C GLN A 397 -5.29 -10.20 -20.78
N ALA A 398 -4.18 -9.52 -20.42
CA ALA A 398 -4.14 -8.06 -20.37
C ALA A 398 -4.44 -7.43 -21.73
N VAL A 399 -3.76 -7.89 -22.78
CA VAL A 399 -3.94 -7.40 -24.16
C VAL A 399 -5.36 -7.70 -24.66
N GLN A 400 -5.86 -8.92 -24.39
CA GLN A 400 -7.21 -9.33 -24.77
C GLN A 400 -8.26 -8.43 -24.10
N HIS A 401 -8.17 -8.22 -22.79
CA HIS A 401 -9.14 -7.40 -22.06
C HIS A 401 -9.12 -5.93 -22.53
N ILE A 402 -7.93 -5.38 -22.76
CA ILE A 402 -7.80 -4.04 -23.35
C ILE A 402 -8.42 -4.01 -24.76
N GLY A 403 -8.20 -5.03 -25.60
CA GLY A 403 -8.83 -5.14 -26.90
C GLY A 403 -10.36 -5.16 -26.84
N LEU A 404 -10.94 -5.87 -25.87
CA LEU A 404 -12.38 -5.88 -25.59
C LEU A 404 -12.91 -4.49 -25.18
N MET A 405 -12.18 -3.78 -24.32
CA MET A 405 -12.56 -2.42 -23.91
C MET A 405 -12.65 -1.44 -25.08
N PHE A 406 -11.91 -1.66 -26.17
CA PHE A 406 -11.90 -0.80 -27.36
C PHE A 406 -12.63 -1.42 -28.57
N GLY A 407 -13.34 -2.55 -28.40
CA GLY A 407 -14.13 -3.16 -29.46
C GLY A 407 -13.32 -3.76 -30.60
N VAL A 408 -12.05 -4.12 -30.38
CA VAL A 408 -11.12 -4.64 -31.39
C VAL A 408 -11.62 -5.95 -32.02
N TYR A 409 -12.39 -6.73 -31.28
CA TYR A 409 -12.89 -8.06 -31.70
C TYR A 409 -14.30 -8.01 -32.31
N GLY A 410 -14.84 -6.80 -32.58
CA GLY A 410 -16.19 -6.64 -33.13
C GLY A 410 -17.32 -6.98 -32.16
N ASN A 411 -17.02 -7.04 -30.87
CA ASN A 411 -17.96 -7.31 -29.79
C ASN A 411 -19.03 -6.21 -29.63
N PRO A 412 -20.25 -6.55 -29.15
CA PRO A 412 -21.33 -5.59 -29.00
C PRO A 412 -20.98 -4.47 -28.00
N LEU A 413 -21.64 -3.30 -28.12
CA LEU A 413 -21.41 -2.20 -27.19
C LEU A 413 -21.91 -2.51 -25.77
N THR A 414 -23.07 -3.17 -25.66
CA THR A 414 -23.73 -3.51 -24.39
C THR A 414 -24.32 -4.91 -24.45
N ASP A 415 -24.52 -5.52 -23.30
CA ASP A 415 -25.18 -6.80 -23.11
C ASP A 415 -26.03 -6.80 -21.83
N GLU A 416 -26.69 -7.93 -21.57
CA GLU A 416 -27.52 -8.11 -20.40
C GLU A 416 -26.69 -8.10 -19.09
N ILE A 417 -25.45 -8.63 -19.14
CA ILE A 417 -24.54 -8.69 -18.00
C ILE A 417 -24.16 -7.27 -17.55
N PHE A 418 -23.77 -6.40 -18.48
CA PHE A 418 -23.51 -4.99 -18.18
C PHE A 418 -24.73 -4.30 -17.57
N THR A 419 -25.91 -4.50 -18.18
CA THR A 419 -27.16 -3.87 -17.72
C THR A 419 -27.51 -4.34 -16.31
N PHE A 420 -27.41 -5.63 -16.04
CA PHE A 420 -27.64 -6.22 -14.72
C PHE A 420 -26.66 -5.64 -13.68
N GLN A 421 -25.36 -5.66 -13.96
CA GLN A 421 -24.34 -5.16 -13.03
C GLN A 421 -24.52 -3.66 -12.72
N MET A 422 -24.87 -2.86 -13.71
CA MET A 422 -25.13 -1.42 -13.53
C MET A 422 -26.36 -1.16 -12.66
N LEU A 423 -27.45 -1.89 -12.87
CA LEU A 423 -28.69 -1.72 -12.10
C LEU A 423 -28.54 -2.22 -10.66
N GLU A 424 -27.91 -3.38 -10.46
CA GLU A 424 -27.72 -3.96 -9.13
C GLU A 424 -26.80 -3.11 -8.27
N ASN A 425 -25.71 -2.59 -8.85
CA ASN A 425 -24.65 -1.89 -8.10
C ASN A 425 -24.70 -0.36 -8.23
N ARG A 426 -25.77 0.21 -8.76
CA ARG A 426 -25.90 1.67 -9.00
C ARG A 426 -25.65 2.54 -7.77
N VAL A 427 -26.12 2.11 -6.60
CA VAL A 427 -25.95 2.83 -5.34
C VAL A 427 -24.49 2.77 -4.88
N GLN A 428 -23.88 1.58 -4.91
CA GLN A 428 -22.48 1.38 -4.55
C GLN A 428 -21.54 2.18 -5.48
N LEU A 429 -21.81 2.20 -6.79
CA LEU A 429 -21.08 3.00 -7.77
C LEU A 429 -21.20 4.50 -7.49
N ALA A 430 -22.40 4.99 -7.22
CA ALA A 430 -22.64 6.40 -6.88
C ALA A 430 -21.90 6.80 -5.60
N VAL A 431 -22.02 5.99 -4.55
CA VAL A 431 -21.30 6.22 -3.27
C VAL A 431 -19.79 6.20 -3.47
N ALA A 432 -19.26 5.24 -4.25
CA ALA A 432 -17.84 5.14 -4.54
C ALA A 432 -17.30 6.35 -5.32
N CYS A 433 -18.03 6.80 -6.35
CA CYS A 433 -17.67 8.03 -7.09
C CYS A 433 -17.59 9.25 -6.16
N VAL A 434 -18.58 9.43 -5.29
CA VAL A 434 -18.59 10.50 -4.28
C VAL A 434 -17.44 10.37 -3.30
N ALA A 435 -17.14 9.14 -2.83
CA ALA A 435 -16.06 8.86 -1.88
C ALA A 435 -14.66 9.04 -2.49
N CYS A 436 -14.51 8.98 -3.82
CA CYS A 436 -13.28 9.31 -4.52
C CYS A 436 -12.96 10.82 -4.55
N LEU A 437 -13.95 11.67 -4.27
CA LEU A 437 -13.80 13.13 -4.30
C LEU A 437 -13.37 13.68 -2.92
N PRO A 438 -12.58 14.76 -2.86
CA PRO A 438 -12.13 15.38 -1.62
C PRO A 438 -13.25 16.22 -0.94
N LEU A 439 -14.47 15.67 -0.84
CA LEU A 439 -15.62 16.39 -0.31
C LEU A 439 -15.52 16.63 1.20
N LEU A 440 -15.01 15.65 1.95
CA LEU A 440 -14.84 15.80 3.41
C LEU A 440 -13.88 16.93 3.80
N PRO A 441 -12.69 17.10 3.20
CA PRO A 441 -11.85 18.27 3.42
C PRO A 441 -12.54 19.60 3.01
N LEU A 442 -13.26 19.62 1.89
CA LEU A 442 -13.98 20.79 1.43
C LEU A 442 -15.11 21.18 2.39
N LEU A 443 -15.90 20.21 2.85
CA LEU A 443 -16.95 20.41 3.84
C LEU A 443 -16.36 20.92 5.17
N LYS A 444 -15.29 20.31 5.68
CA LYS A 444 -14.62 20.77 6.90
C LYS A 444 -14.15 22.22 6.77
N HIS A 445 -13.60 22.60 5.63
CA HIS A 445 -13.18 23.98 5.37
C HIS A 445 -14.36 24.97 5.30
N GLY A 446 -15.44 24.58 4.61
CA GLY A 446 -16.69 25.36 4.55
C GLY A 446 -17.34 25.52 5.92
N LEU A 447 -17.46 24.43 6.68
CA LEU A 447 -18.00 24.43 8.04
C LEU A 447 -17.16 25.23 9.02
N HIS A 448 -15.83 25.20 8.89
CA HIS A 448 -14.96 26.04 9.70
C HIS A 448 -15.20 27.53 9.45
N ARG A 449 -15.36 27.93 8.18
CA ARG A 449 -15.75 29.30 7.83
C ARG A 449 -17.10 29.68 8.40
N LEU A 450 -18.10 28.80 8.27
CA LEU A 450 -19.44 29.02 8.84
C LEU A 450 -19.40 29.13 10.36
N HIS A 451 -18.57 28.34 11.02
CA HIS A 451 -18.35 28.37 12.47
C HIS A 451 -17.74 29.69 12.96
N VAL A 452 -16.84 30.27 12.15
CA VAL A 452 -16.26 31.58 12.44
C VAL A 452 -17.30 32.69 12.31
N VAL A 453 -18.24 32.57 11.35
CA VAL A 453 -19.27 33.56 11.08
C VAL A 453 -20.46 33.48 12.04
N LEU A 454 -20.93 32.26 12.37
CA LEU A 454 -22.18 32.06 13.13
C LEU A 454 -21.97 31.80 14.66
N GLY A 455 -20.72 31.71 15.13
CA GLY A 455 -20.42 31.37 16.54
C GLY A 455 -20.46 29.88 16.85
N ARG A 456 -19.69 29.49 17.89
CA ARG A 456 -19.33 28.06 18.16
C ARG A 456 -20.47 27.12 18.62
N GLY A 457 -21.60 27.61 19.05
CA GLY A 457 -22.58 26.77 19.77
C GLY A 457 -23.64 26.08 18.90
N TRP A 458 -24.17 26.76 17.91
CA TRP A 458 -25.39 26.32 17.21
C TRP A 458 -25.21 25.31 16.09
N VAL A 459 -24.02 25.26 15.47
CA VAL A 459 -23.74 24.40 14.31
C VAL A 459 -22.84 23.23 14.67
N GLY A 460 -21.97 23.37 15.65
CA GLY A 460 -20.94 22.38 15.99
C GLY A 460 -21.47 21.09 16.61
N VAL A 461 -22.43 21.20 17.54
CA VAL A 461 -22.99 20.03 18.25
C VAL A 461 -23.84 19.15 17.32
N PRO A 462 -24.81 19.69 16.54
CA PRO A 462 -25.60 18.85 15.62
C PRO A 462 -24.75 18.13 14.58
N LEU A 463 -23.73 18.78 14.04
CA LEU A 463 -22.81 18.16 13.08
C LEU A 463 -21.93 17.08 13.70
N GLY A 464 -21.51 17.25 14.96
CA GLY A 464 -20.81 16.21 15.70
C GLY A 464 -21.68 14.97 15.90
N VAL A 465 -22.92 15.17 16.35
CA VAL A 465 -23.88 14.07 16.51
C VAL A 465 -24.18 13.38 15.18
N LEU A 466 -24.43 14.14 14.11
CA LEU A 466 -24.65 13.56 12.79
C LEU A 466 -23.46 12.71 12.33
N ARG A 467 -22.23 13.21 12.50
CA ARG A 467 -21.01 12.45 12.19
C ARG A 467 -20.97 11.15 12.98
N ASP A 468 -21.21 11.19 14.27
CA ASP A 468 -21.13 10.02 15.16
C ASP A 468 -22.23 9.01 14.82
N CYS A 469 -23.43 9.47 14.47
CA CYS A 469 -24.51 8.62 13.96
C CYS A 469 -24.11 7.94 12.62
N CYS A 470 -23.49 8.67 11.69
CA CYS A 470 -23.02 8.13 10.42
C CYS A 470 -21.93 7.08 10.63
N LEU A 471 -20.96 7.31 11.54
CA LEU A 471 -19.93 6.34 11.87
C LEU A 471 -20.52 5.09 12.52
N LEU A 472 -21.46 5.24 13.46
CA LEU A 472 -22.15 4.11 14.08
C LEU A 472 -22.93 3.29 13.05
N LEU A 473 -23.69 3.94 12.17
CA LEU A 473 -24.41 3.27 11.09
C LEU A 473 -23.44 2.52 10.16
N MET A 474 -22.32 3.14 9.77
CA MET A 474 -21.29 2.51 8.95
C MET A 474 -20.70 1.25 9.63
N LEU A 475 -20.43 1.34 10.93
CA LEU A 475 -19.94 0.22 11.73
C LEU A 475 -20.96 -0.93 11.77
N LEU A 476 -22.24 -0.61 12.06
CA LEU A 476 -23.31 -1.61 12.12
C LEU A 476 -23.52 -2.32 10.78
N LEU A 477 -23.52 -1.56 9.67
CA LEU A 477 -23.62 -2.12 8.32
C LEU A 477 -22.42 -3.00 7.97
N ALA A 478 -21.21 -2.59 8.34
CA ALA A 478 -20.00 -3.38 8.11
C ALA A 478 -20.03 -4.68 8.94
N LEU A 479 -20.43 -4.64 10.22
CA LEU A 479 -20.56 -5.81 11.06
C LEU A 479 -21.66 -6.75 10.54
N ALA A 480 -22.81 -6.23 10.10
CA ALA A 480 -23.88 -7.01 9.50
C ALA A 480 -23.42 -7.73 8.22
N ALA A 481 -22.67 -7.04 7.37
CA ALA A 481 -22.09 -7.63 6.15
C ALA A 481 -21.09 -8.75 6.49
N LEU A 482 -20.23 -8.54 7.47
CA LEU A 482 -19.27 -9.56 7.93
C LEU A 482 -19.98 -10.77 8.57
N ALA A 483 -21.02 -10.55 9.37
CA ALA A 483 -21.81 -11.63 10.01
C ALA A 483 -22.56 -12.48 8.99
N LYS A 484 -22.94 -11.91 7.85
CA LYS A 484 -23.56 -12.64 6.73
C LYS A 484 -22.57 -13.59 6.02
N GLY A 485 -21.27 -13.57 6.37
CA GLY A 485 -20.24 -14.36 5.71
C GLY A 485 -19.92 -13.83 4.31
N SER A 486 -19.99 -12.52 4.13
CA SER A 486 -19.66 -11.89 2.85
C SER A 486 -18.23 -12.22 2.42
N TYR A 487 -18.03 -12.42 1.12
CA TYR A 487 -16.73 -12.57 0.48
C TYR A 487 -15.83 -11.41 0.91
N ASN A 488 -14.67 -11.72 1.49
CA ASN A 488 -13.77 -10.74 2.10
C ASN A 488 -12.32 -10.95 1.63
N PRO A 489 -12.08 -10.84 0.31
CA PRO A 489 -10.73 -10.99 -0.25
C PRO A 489 -9.87 -9.81 0.20
N PHE A 490 -8.56 -10.04 0.29
CA PHE A 490 -7.61 -8.96 0.48
C PHE A 490 -6.61 -8.99 -0.67
N ILE A 491 -6.59 -7.92 -1.45
CA ILE A 491 -5.87 -7.86 -2.72
C ILE A 491 -4.36 -8.11 -2.57
N TYR A 492 -3.77 -7.74 -1.42
CA TYR A 492 -2.34 -7.93 -1.14
C TYR A 492 -1.93 -9.37 -0.80
N PHE A 493 -2.86 -10.30 -0.67
CA PHE A 493 -2.52 -11.73 -0.54
C PHE A 493 -2.18 -12.38 -1.87
N ASN A 494 -2.50 -11.72 -2.96
CA ASN A 494 -2.27 -12.22 -4.32
C ASN A 494 -0.94 -11.72 -4.93
N PHE A 495 -0.13 -10.94 -4.18
CA PHE A 495 1.08 -10.31 -4.71
C PHE A 495 2.32 -10.64 -3.90
#